data_137f0202502974cd9e6af95f96e4c037
#
_entry.id   137f0202502974cd9e6af95f96e4c037
#
_cell.length_a   1.000
_cell.length_b   1.000
_cell.length_c   1.000
_cell.angle_alpha   90.00
_cell.angle_beta   90.00
_cell.angle_gamma   90.00
#
_symmetry.space_group_name_H-M   'P 1'
#
loop_
_entity.id
_entity.type
_entity.pdbx_description
1 polymer ?
#
loop_
_entity_poly.entity_id
_entity_poly.type
_entity_poly.pdbx_seq_one_letter_code
_entity_poly.pdbx_strand_id
1 'polypeptide(L)' 'MNYETKEAILNSLTNDFTLGLRQNNPYFLACALGQAKALMIAYPDNKIVKRIYSLLAEAMKDLM' A
#
# COMPACT_ATOMS: atom_id res chain seq x y z
N MET A 1 -17.82 -1.43 -2.32
CA MET A 1 -16.69 -2.33 -2.65
C MET A 1 -16.87 -3.63 -1.89
N ASN A 2 -16.82 -4.76 -2.58
CA ASN A 2 -17.01 -6.04 -1.93
C ASN A 2 -15.68 -6.62 -1.42
N TYR A 3 -15.75 -7.75 -0.74
CA TYR A 3 -14.60 -8.39 -0.13
C TYR A 3 -13.54 -8.76 -1.17
N GLU A 4 -13.97 -9.30 -2.31
CA GLU A 4 -13.03 -9.71 -3.36
C GLU A 4 -12.23 -8.54 -3.91
N THR A 5 -12.89 -7.39 -4.11
CA THR A 5 -12.22 -6.20 -4.59
C THR A 5 -11.17 -5.71 -3.59
N LYS A 6 -11.50 -5.72 -2.30
CA LYS A 6 -10.57 -5.36 -1.25
C LYS A 6 -9.34 -6.26 -1.27
N GLU A 7 -9.56 -7.58 -1.37
CA GLU A 7 -8.46 -8.54 -1.42
C GLU A 7 -7.58 -8.34 -2.63
N ALA A 8 -8.18 -8.06 -3.79
CA ALA A 8 -7.42 -7.82 -5.02
C ALA A 8 -6.53 -6.61 -4.87
N ILE A 9 -7.04 -5.52 -4.28
CA ILE A 9 -6.26 -4.30 -4.07
C ILE A 9 -5.14 -4.56 -3.06
N LEU A 10 -5.42 -5.28 -1.97
CA LEU A 10 -4.40 -5.60 -0.97
C LEU A 10 -3.28 -6.44 -1.59
N ASN A 11 -3.62 -7.42 -2.42
CA ASN A 11 -2.61 -8.24 -3.09
C ASN A 11 -1.77 -7.40 -4.05
N SER A 12 -2.40 -6.50 -4.79
CA SER A 12 -1.71 -5.63 -5.73
C SER A 12 -0.72 -4.71 -5.02
N LEU A 13 -1.17 -4.05 -3.96
CA LEU A 13 -0.29 -3.13 -3.24
C LEU A 13 0.84 -3.86 -2.51
N THR A 14 0.58 -5.06 -2.01
CA THR A 14 1.63 -5.87 -1.38
C THR A 14 2.70 -6.25 -2.39
N ASN A 15 2.27 -6.62 -3.59
CA ASN A 15 3.20 -6.95 -4.68
C ASN A 15 4.05 -5.74 -5.07
N ASP A 16 3.40 -4.57 -5.24
CA ASP A 16 4.11 -3.35 -5.59
C ASP A 16 5.08 -2.93 -4.48
N PHE A 17 4.68 -3.08 -3.23
CA PHE A 17 5.53 -2.79 -2.09
C PHE A 17 6.78 -3.68 -2.11
N THR A 18 6.58 -4.98 -2.30
CA THR A 18 7.68 -5.94 -2.34
C THR A 18 8.64 -5.63 -3.48
N LEU A 19 8.12 -5.35 -4.67
CA LEU A 19 8.94 -5.00 -5.83
C LEU A 19 9.70 -3.69 -5.60
N GLY A 20 9.04 -2.70 -5.01
CA GLY A 20 9.66 -1.42 -4.73
C GLY A 20 10.83 -1.54 -3.77
N LEU A 21 10.70 -2.36 -2.73
CA LEU A 21 11.79 -2.59 -1.78
C LEU A 21 12.92 -3.39 -2.43
N ARG A 22 12.58 -4.44 -3.16
CA ARG A 22 13.58 -5.32 -3.79
C ARG A 22 14.40 -4.58 -4.84
N GLN A 23 13.77 -3.74 -5.64
CA GLN A 23 14.42 -3.02 -6.73
C GLN A 23 14.84 -1.61 -6.32
N ASN A 24 14.56 -1.23 -5.09
CA ASN A 24 14.85 0.11 -4.58
C ASN A 24 14.25 1.18 -5.50
N ASN A 25 13.01 0.96 -5.90
CA ASN A 25 12.32 1.79 -6.89
C ASN A 25 11.16 2.54 -6.23
N PRO A 26 11.29 3.86 -6.02
CA PRO A 26 10.24 4.64 -5.35
C PRO A 26 8.94 4.72 -6.16
N TYR A 27 8.99 4.51 -7.46
CA TYR A 27 7.78 4.51 -8.29
C TYR A 27 6.80 3.42 -7.83
N PHE A 28 7.30 2.19 -7.64
CA PHE A 28 6.45 1.10 -7.18
C PHE A 28 5.92 1.36 -5.78
N LEU A 29 6.74 1.94 -4.92
CA LEU A 29 6.28 2.29 -3.57
C LEU A 29 5.22 3.37 -3.60
N ALA A 30 5.34 4.35 -4.50
CA ALA A 30 4.32 5.38 -4.65
C ALA A 30 3.00 4.79 -5.13
N CYS A 31 3.04 3.83 -6.05
CA CYS A 31 1.84 3.14 -6.52
C CYS A 31 1.16 2.38 -5.37
N ALA A 32 1.94 1.66 -4.57
CA ALA A 32 1.41 0.94 -3.42
C ALA A 32 0.80 1.89 -2.40
N LEU A 33 1.47 3.01 -2.16
CA LEU A 33 0.97 4.02 -1.22
C LEU A 33 -0.36 4.61 -1.67
N GLY A 34 -0.51 4.89 -2.98
CA GLY A 34 -1.75 5.40 -3.53
C GLY A 34 -2.89 4.40 -3.36
N GLN A 35 -2.62 3.12 -3.59
CA GLN A 35 -3.61 2.06 -3.39
C GLN A 35 -4.00 1.94 -1.92
N ALA A 36 -3.04 2.01 -1.01
CA ALA A 36 -3.31 1.96 0.42
C ALA A 36 -4.15 3.15 0.87
N LYS A 37 -3.87 4.34 0.33
CA LYS A 37 -4.66 5.53 0.65
C LYS A 37 -6.10 5.37 0.19
N ALA A 38 -6.32 4.82 -1.00
CA ALA A 38 -7.66 4.55 -1.50
C ALA A 38 -8.41 3.58 -0.59
N LEU A 39 -7.72 2.54 -0.10
CA LEU A 39 -8.32 1.61 0.84
C LEU A 39 -8.64 2.26 2.17
N MET A 40 -7.81 3.17 2.65
CA MET A 40 -8.09 3.90 3.89
C MET A 40 -9.34 4.77 3.78
N ILE A 41 -9.56 5.36 2.61
CA ILE A 41 -10.77 6.14 2.38
C ILE A 41 -12.00 5.25 2.37
N ALA A 42 -11.90 4.09 1.73
CA ALA A 42 -13.00 3.14 1.64
C ALA A 42 -13.26 2.40 2.96
N TYR A 43 -12.22 2.14 3.73
CA TYR A 43 -12.29 1.37 4.98
C TYR A 43 -11.57 2.12 6.11
N PRO A 44 -12.11 3.25 6.56
CA PRO A 44 -11.39 4.12 7.52
C PRO A 44 -11.14 3.49 8.89
N ASP A 45 -11.93 2.47 9.25
CA ASP A 45 -11.79 1.81 10.54
C ASP A 45 -10.94 0.53 10.49
N ASN A 46 -10.40 0.20 9.33
CA ASN A 46 -9.63 -1.03 9.17
C ASN A 46 -8.19 -0.83 9.65
N LYS A 47 -7.84 -1.50 10.75
CA LYS A 47 -6.53 -1.34 11.37
C LYS A 47 -5.40 -1.89 10.50
N ILE A 48 -5.66 -2.94 9.74
CA ILE A 48 -4.66 -3.54 8.86
C ILE A 48 -4.28 -2.58 7.74
N VAL A 49 -5.27 -1.95 7.13
CA VAL A 49 -5.04 -0.97 6.07
C VAL A 49 -4.24 0.22 6.59
N LYS A 50 -4.59 0.72 7.77
CA LYS A 50 -3.86 1.83 8.38
C LYS A 50 -2.41 1.47 8.64
N ARG A 51 -2.16 0.27 9.13
CA ARG A 51 -0.81 -0.20 9.40
C ARG A 51 0.01 -0.30 8.12
N ILE A 52 -0.58 -0.86 7.07
CA ILE A 52 0.10 -0.98 5.78
C ILE A 52 0.45 0.40 5.24
N TYR A 53 -0.48 1.35 5.31
CA TYR A 53 -0.22 2.72 4.87
C TYR A 53 0.95 3.34 5.62
N SER A 54 1.00 3.17 6.94
CA SER A 54 2.09 3.70 7.75
C SER A 54 3.43 3.10 7.38
N LEU A 55 3.48 1.79 7.15
CA LEU A 55 4.70 1.11 6.75
C LEU A 55 5.19 1.58 5.38
N LEU A 56 4.27 1.77 4.44
CA LEU A 56 4.61 2.27 3.12
C LEU A 56 5.14 3.70 3.17
N ALA A 57 4.50 4.55 3.97
CA ALA A 57 4.93 5.94 4.11
C ALA A 57 6.35 6.01 4.70
N GLU A 58 6.66 5.17 5.68
CA GLU A 58 8.00 5.12 6.26
C GLU A 58 9.02 4.62 5.25
N ALA A 59 8.68 3.59 4.47
CA ALA A 59 9.59 3.06 3.47
C ALA A 59 9.91 4.10 2.42
N MET A 60 8.93 4.87 1.96
CA MET A 60 9.17 5.94 0.99
C MET A 60 10.05 7.03 1.58
N LYS A 61 9.83 7.38 2.83
CA LYS A 61 10.62 8.40 3.51
C LYS A 61 12.09 7.98 3.57
N ASP A 62 12.35 6.70 3.84
CA ASP A 62 13.72 6.20 3.93
C ASP A 62 14.42 6.19 2.58
N LEU A 63 13.68 6.04 1.48
CA LEU A 63 14.26 6.03 0.14
C LEU A 63 14.45 7.43 -0.44
N MET A 64 13.79 8.41 0.10
CA MET A 64 13.88 9.78 -0.33
C MET A 64 14.81 10.58 0.57
#